data_e96d880576d1c20b9633e984398c8c04
#
_entry.id   e96d880576d1c20b9633e984398c8c04
#
_cell.length_a   1.000
_cell.length_b   1.000
_cell.length_c   1.000
_cell.angle_alpha   90.00
_cell.angle_beta   90.00
_cell.angle_gamma   90.00
#
_symmetry.space_group_name_H-M   'P 1'
#
loop_
_entity.id
_entity.type
_entity.pdbx_description
1 polymer ?
#
loop_
_entity_poly.entity_id
_entity_poly.type
_entity_poly.pdbx_seq_one_letter_code
_entity_poly.pdbx_strand_id
1 'polypeptide(L)'
;MYAKVYGETTCGINGEQIIVEVDISNGLPSFDIVGLPDTSVKESRERVRAALKNSGLIFPMTRITVNLAPADLKKDGSGLDLPIAVGILVSSGVLQQEQVDDTIFVGELALDGTIRQIAGVLPMILHARDIGRKNIVIPAGNCAEGRLVDGIDVLIPASLLELVEHLRGEKVLDVLDKEAICAAATSVYDVDFAEVRGQKVVKRALEIAAAGGHNILMVGSPGSGKTMLARRLPTILPPLTEAEALEVTKIYSIAGLLQRQERVMLERPFRSPHHTISSSALIGGGSVPRPGEVTLSHHGVLFLDEFPEFSRTALEVLRQPLEDGYVTISRVQASLTFPANFIMCTAQNPCPCGYLGDKKRECSCKQFEIERYHRKLSGPLLDRIDLQVYVPRLEYADLQSREAGESSSVIRERVIKARQLQLLRLQGTNLYCNAQMGRRELNKHCQMEAAAEKLLAKFFTALGLSARSHDRIIKVARTIADLDGSDIITAAHLAEAVQLRTSLNS
;
A
#
# COMPACT_ATOMS: atom_id res chain seq x y z
N MET A 1 -1.62 9.42 44.21
CA MET A 1 -2.76 8.54 43.80
C MET A 1 -2.43 7.92 42.45
N TYR A 2 -2.56 6.61 42.29
CA TYR A 2 -2.18 5.89 41.08
C TYR A 2 -3.40 5.63 40.17
N ALA A 3 -3.22 5.76 38.85
CA ALA A 3 -4.22 5.44 37.86
C ALA A 3 -3.58 4.67 36.71
N LYS A 4 -4.36 3.81 36.03
CA LYS A 4 -3.96 3.03 34.87
C LYS A 4 -4.98 3.21 33.78
N VAL A 5 -4.56 3.73 32.61
CA VAL A 5 -5.40 3.97 31.44
C VAL A 5 -4.76 3.32 30.22
N TYR A 6 -5.56 2.94 29.25
CA TYR A 6 -5.09 2.28 28.04
C TYR A 6 -5.16 3.22 26.85
N GLY A 7 -4.04 3.35 26.16
CA GLY A 7 -3.93 4.02 24.87
C GLY A 7 -3.43 3.05 23.80
N GLU A 8 -3.34 3.51 22.58
CA GLU A 8 -2.80 2.78 21.44
C GLU A 8 -1.78 3.64 20.69
N THR A 9 -0.82 2.96 20.06
CA THR A 9 0.10 3.54 19.08
C THR A 9 0.23 2.60 17.89
N THR A 10 0.90 3.03 16.83
CA THR A 10 1.17 2.17 15.67
C THR A 10 2.61 1.66 15.67
N CYS A 11 2.79 0.37 15.34
CA CYS A 11 4.08 -0.25 15.10
C CYS A 11 4.05 -0.95 13.74
N GLY A 12 4.72 -0.36 12.74
CA GLY A 12 4.59 -0.82 11.35
C GLY A 12 3.16 -0.62 10.84
N ILE A 13 2.47 -1.70 10.47
CA ILE A 13 1.07 -1.70 10.01
C ILE A 13 0.07 -2.13 11.09
N ASN A 14 0.52 -2.40 12.31
CA ASN A 14 -0.32 -2.90 13.39
C ASN A 14 -0.49 -1.85 14.49
N GLY A 15 -1.57 -1.98 15.26
CA GLY A 15 -1.74 -1.30 16.54
C GLY A 15 -0.95 -2.00 17.64
N GLU A 16 -0.55 -1.24 18.66
CA GLU A 16 0.11 -1.74 19.87
C GLU A 16 -0.43 -1.01 21.08
N GLN A 17 -0.85 -1.76 22.11
CA GLN A 17 -1.41 -1.19 23.31
C GLN A 17 -0.32 -0.50 24.16
N ILE A 18 -0.62 0.71 24.62
CA ILE A 18 0.19 1.46 25.58
C ILE A 18 -0.56 1.54 26.89
N ILE A 19 0.11 1.14 27.96
CA ILE A 19 -0.40 1.34 29.30
C ILE A 19 0.13 2.70 29.80
N VAL A 20 -0.78 3.61 30.08
CA VAL A 20 -0.50 4.94 30.63
C VAL A 20 -0.74 4.88 32.14
N GLU A 21 0.33 4.89 32.91
CA GLU A 21 0.30 4.89 34.36
C GLU A 21 0.57 6.31 34.87
N VAL A 22 -0.32 6.81 35.67
CA VAL A 22 -0.20 8.18 36.25
C VAL A 22 -0.15 8.11 37.74
N ASP A 23 0.90 8.70 38.32
CA ASP A 23 1.01 8.90 39.76
C ASP A 23 1.04 10.38 40.11
N ILE A 24 0.15 10.77 41.04
CA ILE A 24 0.10 12.11 41.60
C ILE A 24 0.53 12.02 43.07
N SER A 25 1.68 12.64 43.38
CA SER A 25 2.30 12.65 44.70
C SER A 25 2.52 14.06 45.21
N ASN A 26 2.62 14.20 46.54
CA ASN A 26 2.93 15.46 47.17
C ASN A 26 4.36 15.91 46.83
N GLY A 27 4.54 17.17 46.50
CA GLY A 27 5.86 17.75 46.20
C GLY A 27 5.77 19.05 45.42
N LEU A 28 6.93 19.58 45.02
CA LEU A 28 6.97 20.72 44.10
C LEU A 28 6.32 20.37 42.78
N PRO A 29 5.51 21.28 42.22
CA PRO A 29 4.83 21.02 40.94
C PRO A 29 5.82 20.64 39.81
N SER A 30 5.69 19.42 39.33
CA SER A 30 6.40 18.93 38.13
C SER A 30 5.50 18.04 37.32
N PHE A 31 5.77 17.93 36.01
CA PHE A 31 5.06 17.04 35.14
C PHE A 31 6.08 16.30 34.23
N ASP A 32 6.34 15.07 34.59
CA ASP A 32 7.37 14.23 33.97
C ASP A 32 6.74 13.06 33.22
N ILE A 33 7.18 12.82 31.97
CA ILE A 33 6.75 11.68 31.13
C ILE A 33 7.97 10.79 30.89
N VAL A 34 7.86 9.50 31.27
CA VAL A 34 8.89 8.46 31.09
C VAL A 34 8.38 7.30 30.24
N GLY A 35 9.25 6.40 29.80
CA GLY A 35 8.88 5.25 28.94
C GLY A 35 9.16 5.50 27.45
N LEU A 36 10.33 6.05 27.13
CA LEU A 36 10.81 6.35 25.76
C LEU A 36 9.86 7.26 24.93
N PRO A 37 9.37 8.39 25.49
CA PRO A 37 8.59 9.34 24.72
C PRO A 37 9.47 10.05 23.69
N ASP A 38 8.95 10.28 22.47
CA ASP A 38 9.57 11.17 21.49
C ASP A 38 9.36 12.65 21.87
N THR A 39 9.80 13.58 21.02
CA THR A 39 9.62 15.02 21.22
C THR A 39 8.15 15.40 21.27
N SER A 40 7.33 14.85 20.39
CA SER A 40 5.88 15.16 20.30
C SER A 40 5.14 14.71 21.55
N VAL A 41 5.46 13.52 22.09
CA VAL A 41 4.90 13.01 23.35
C VAL A 41 5.39 13.83 24.55
N LYS A 42 6.63 14.34 24.51
CA LYS A 42 7.11 15.25 25.58
C LYS A 42 6.36 16.59 25.60
N GLU A 43 5.96 17.09 24.41
CA GLU A 43 5.16 18.30 24.27
C GLU A 43 3.71 18.09 24.74
N SER A 44 3.22 16.86 24.88
CA SER A 44 1.90 16.55 25.43
C SER A 44 1.66 17.21 26.79
N ARG A 45 2.72 17.41 27.58
CA ARG A 45 2.62 18.10 28.89
C ARG A 45 1.90 19.44 28.79
N GLU A 46 2.30 20.27 27.84
CA GLU A 46 1.74 21.60 27.68
C GLU A 46 0.32 21.55 27.08
N ARG A 47 0.10 20.65 26.10
CA ARG A 47 -1.23 20.46 25.48
C ARG A 47 -2.25 19.94 26.49
N VAL A 48 -1.92 18.87 27.22
CA VAL A 48 -2.79 18.26 28.24
C VAL A 48 -3.11 19.25 29.35
N ARG A 49 -2.08 19.98 29.88
CA ARG A 49 -2.28 21.00 30.91
C ARG A 49 -3.22 22.10 30.46
N ALA A 50 -3.02 22.64 29.26
CA ALA A 50 -3.88 23.69 28.71
C ALA A 50 -5.30 23.18 28.44
N ALA A 51 -5.42 22.00 27.83
CA ALA A 51 -6.71 21.38 27.52
C ALA A 51 -7.55 21.15 28.79
N LEU A 52 -7.00 20.55 29.81
CA LEU A 52 -7.68 20.37 31.12
C LEU A 52 -8.16 21.70 31.69
N LYS A 53 -7.27 22.69 31.76
CA LYS A 53 -7.61 24.01 32.31
C LYS A 53 -8.70 24.72 31.49
N ASN A 54 -8.60 24.72 30.19
CA ASN A 54 -9.54 25.40 29.28
C ASN A 54 -10.88 24.67 29.15
N SER A 55 -10.92 23.36 29.46
CA SER A 55 -12.16 22.59 29.61
C SER A 55 -12.85 22.77 30.99
N GLY A 56 -12.34 23.64 31.87
CA GLY A 56 -12.89 23.86 33.21
C GLY A 56 -12.59 22.71 34.20
N LEU A 57 -11.65 21.81 33.84
CA LEU A 57 -11.23 20.70 34.67
C LEU A 57 -10.03 21.07 35.51
N ILE A 58 -9.93 20.50 36.72
CA ILE A 58 -8.84 20.82 37.67
C ILE A 58 -7.56 20.12 37.23
N PHE A 59 -6.51 20.89 36.98
CA PHE A 59 -5.15 20.37 36.84
C PHE A 59 -4.42 20.38 38.17
N PRO A 60 -3.92 19.23 38.69
CA PRO A 60 -3.25 19.17 39.99
C PRO A 60 -1.95 19.98 40.01
N MET A 61 -1.79 20.86 41.00
CA MET A 61 -0.57 21.66 41.21
C MET A 61 0.42 20.93 42.14
N THR A 62 0.70 19.67 41.82
CA THR A 62 1.56 18.75 42.57
C THR A 62 2.53 18.04 41.63
N ARG A 63 3.28 17.07 42.10
CA ARG A 63 4.17 16.28 41.26
C ARG A 63 3.36 15.21 40.51
N ILE A 64 3.38 15.27 39.18
CA ILE A 64 2.73 14.32 38.27
C ILE A 64 3.83 13.54 37.55
N THR A 65 3.78 12.22 37.63
CA THR A 65 4.65 11.33 36.87
C THR A 65 3.79 10.44 35.98
N VAL A 66 4.04 10.45 34.69
CA VAL A 66 3.38 9.59 33.70
C VAL A 66 4.39 8.58 33.15
N ASN A 67 4.10 7.30 33.30
CA ASN A 67 4.88 6.22 32.70
C ASN A 67 4.13 5.59 31.56
N LEU A 68 4.79 5.45 30.38
CA LEU A 68 4.26 4.85 29.18
C LEU A 68 4.86 3.47 28.98
N ALA A 69 4.15 2.42 29.33
CA ALA A 69 4.59 1.03 29.20
C ALA A 69 4.05 0.39 27.91
N PRO A 70 4.78 -0.56 27.27
CA PRO A 70 6.08 -1.11 27.67
C PRO A 70 7.25 -0.16 27.35
N ALA A 71 8.35 -0.26 28.08
CA ALA A 71 9.49 0.66 27.96
C ALA A 71 10.39 0.40 26.73
N ASP A 72 10.28 -0.76 26.10
CA ASP A 72 11.04 -1.16 24.91
C ASP A 72 10.45 -0.61 23.60
N LEU A 73 9.17 -0.23 23.62
CA LEU A 73 8.49 0.38 22.46
C LEU A 73 8.67 1.92 22.52
N LYS A 74 9.17 2.50 21.43
CA LYS A 74 9.20 3.94 21.26
C LYS A 74 7.80 4.47 20.97
N LYS A 75 7.38 5.49 21.74
CA LYS A 75 6.08 6.16 21.56
C LYS A 75 6.30 7.43 20.76
N ASP A 76 5.57 7.56 19.67
CA ASP A 76 5.63 8.74 18.80
C ASP A 76 4.23 9.28 18.46
N GLY A 77 4.22 10.56 18.10
CA GLY A 77 3.00 11.27 17.76
C GLY A 77 2.24 11.80 18.98
N SER A 78 1.13 12.47 18.71
CA SER A 78 0.30 13.17 19.72
C SER A 78 -0.92 12.35 20.17
N GLY A 79 -1.08 11.13 19.66
CA GLY A 79 -2.25 10.28 19.95
C GLY A 79 -2.42 9.86 21.42
N LEU A 80 -1.36 10.00 22.22
CA LEU A 80 -1.37 9.69 23.65
C LEU A 80 -1.79 10.87 24.55
N ASP A 81 -2.07 12.05 23.99
CA ASP A 81 -2.54 13.19 24.78
C ASP A 81 -3.80 12.86 25.57
N LEU A 82 -4.79 12.24 24.89
CA LEU A 82 -6.08 11.89 25.48
C LEU A 82 -5.96 10.88 26.64
N PRO A 83 -5.28 9.72 26.51
CA PRO A 83 -5.14 8.79 27.62
C PRO A 83 -4.30 9.36 28.77
N ILE A 84 -3.33 10.25 28.50
CA ILE A 84 -2.61 10.96 29.57
C ILE A 84 -3.55 11.89 30.35
N ALA A 85 -4.41 12.66 29.65
CA ALA A 85 -5.39 13.53 30.30
C ALA A 85 -6.39 12.74 31.14
N VAL A 86 -6.94 11.64 30.60
CA VAL A 86 -7.86 10.74 31.33
C VAL A 86 -7.16 10.15 32.56
N GLY A 87 -5.91 9.71 32.45
CA GLY A 87 -5.12 9.19 33.57
C GLY A 87 -4.92 10.21 34.69
N ILE A 88 -4.68 11.50 34.37
CA ILE A 88 -4.60 12.58 35.32
C ILE A 88 -5.95 12.78 36.01
N LEU A 89 -7.06 12.73 35.30
CA LEU A 89 -8.41 12.89 35.86
C LEU A 89 -8.79 11.74 36.78
N VAL A 90 -8.41 10.49 36.47
CA VAL A 90 -8.59 9.34 37.35
C VAL A 90 -7.71 9.50 38.62
N SER A 91 -6.42 9.79 38.44
CA SER A 91 -5.49 9.94 39.53
C SER A 91 -5.81 11.14 40.47
N SER A 92 -6.53 12.16 39.96
CA SER A 92 -7.02 13.29 40.76
C SER A 92 -8.39 13.06 41.39
N GLY A 93 -9.03 11.91 41.19
CA GLY A 93 -10.34 11.57 41.74
C GLY A 93 -11.54 12.22 41.02
N VAL A 94 -11.32 12.82 39.85
CA VAL A 94 -12.37 13.39 39.02
C VAL A 94 -13.16 12.29 38.31
N LEU A 95 -12.47 11.20 37.93
CA LEU A 95 -13.03 9.96 37.37
C LEU A 95 -12.64 8.78 38.28
N GLN A 96 -13.42 7.69 38.22
CA GLN A 96 -13.10 6.43 38.91
C GLN A 96 -12.39 5.47 37.96
N GLN A 97 -11.55 4.57 38.51
CA GLN A 97 -10.78 3.61 37.68
C GLN A 97 -11.69 2.69 36.87
N GLU A 98 -12.78 2.23 37.48
CA GLU A 98 -13.75 1.31 36.88
C GLU A 98 -14.47 1.89 35.61
N GLN A 99 -14.50 3.21 35.50
CA GLN A 99 -15.11 3.92 34.36
C GLN A 99 -14.24 3.87 33.10
N VAL A 100 -12.96 3.49 33.23
CA VAL A 100 -11.96 3.54 32.13
C VAL A 100 -11.33 2.17 31.81
N ASP A 101 -11.53 1.14 32.64
CA ASP A 101 -10.81 -0.14 32.57
C ASP A 101 -11.00 -0.90 31.25
N ASP A 102 -12.20 -0.89 30.66
CA ASP A 102 -12.54 -1.62 29.43
C ASP A 102 -12.39 -0.75 28.16
N THR A 103 -11.88 0.48 28.31
CA THR A 103 -11.83 1.48 27.22
C THR A 103 -10.40 1.84 26.86
N ILE A 104 -10.15 1.89 25.55
CA ILE A 104 -8.92 2.45 24.98
C ILE A 104 -9.18 3.90 24.57
N PHE A 105 -8.23 4.78 24.82
CA PHE A 105 -8.33 6.20 24.48
C PHE A 105 -7.22 6.56 23.49
N VAL A 106 -7.58 7.19 22.37
CA VAL A 106 -6.63 7.72 21.40
C VAL A 106 -7.08 9.07 20.87
N GLY A 107 -6.16 10.02 20.77
CA GLY A 107 -6.46 11.35 20.23
C GLY A 107 -5.46 12.41 20.67
N GLU A 108 -5.25 13.40 19.81
CA GLU A 108 -4.49 14.61 20.14
C GLU A 108 -5.41 15.63 20.79
N LEU A 109 -4.93 16.30 21.82
CA LEU A 109 -5.68 17.40 22.46
C LEU A 109 -5.22 18.75 21.92
N ALA A 110 -6.17 19.54 21.44
CA ALA A 110 -5.98 20.95 21.22
C ALA A 110 -5.99 21.70 22.56
N LEU A 111 -5.42 22.91 22.60
CA LEU A 111 -5.33 23.70 23.82
C LEU A 111 -6.69 24.10 24.43
N ASP A 112 -7.74 24.11 23.60
CA ASP A 112 -9.12 24.38 23.99
C ASP A 112 -9.89 23.13 24.48
N GLY A 113 -9.24 21.95 24.47
CA GLY A 113 -9.85 20.68 24.86
C GLY A 113 -10.56 19.94 23.73
N THR A 114 -10.54 20.43 22.51
CA THR A 114 -11.03 19.70 21.33
C THR A 114 -10.14 18.48 21.03
N ILE A 115 -10.75 17.35 20.65
CA ILE A 115 -10.02 16.12 20.27
C ILE A 115 -9.78 16.14 18.78
N ARG A 116 -8.50 16.18 18.37
CA ARG A 116 -8.06 16.29 16.98
C ARG A 116 -7.76 14.93 16.36
N GLN A 117 -8.00 14.84 15.05
CA GLN A 117 -7.67 13.70 14.21
C GLN A 117 -6.20 13.32 14.28
N ILE A 118 -5.93 12.02 14.32
CA ILE A 118 -4.58 11.44 14.26
C ILE A 118 -4.45 10.43 13.11
N ALA A 119 -3.23 10.09 12.71
CA ALA A 119 -2.97 9.04 11.72
C ALA A 119 -2.93 7.65 12.38
N GLY A 120 -3.30 6.61 11.62
CA GLY A 120 -3.15 5.22 12.05
C GLY A 120 -4.25 4.75 13.01
N VAL A 121 -5.43 5.35 13.01
CA VAL A 121 -6.53 4.95 13.91
C VAL A 121 -7.11 3.59 13.54
N LEU A 122 -7.23 3.26 12.24
CA LEU A 122 -7.77 1.97 11.82
C LEU A 122 -7.01 0.76 12.38
N PRO A 123 -5.66 0.65 12.25
CA PRO A 123 -4.93 -0.44 12.91
C PRO A 123 -5.04 -0.45 14.44
N MET A 124 -5.18 0.72 15.09
CA MET A 124 -5.40 0.81 16.54
C MET A 124 -6.76 0.20 16.94
N ILE A 125 -7.85 0.52 16.22
CA ILE A 125 -9.18 -0.04 16.49
C ILE A 125 -9.18 -1.57 16.27
N LEU A 126 -8.55 -2.05 15.21
CA LEU A 126 -8.45 -3.48 14.91
C LEU A 126 -7.70 -4.23 16.01
N HIS A 127 -6.58 -3.69 16.48
CA HIS A 127 -5.83 -4.28 17.57
C HIS A 127 -6.62 -4.26 18.88
N ALA A 128 -7.27 -3.16 19.22
CA ALA A 128 -8.12 -3.03 20.40
C ALA A 128 -9.22 -4.11 20.43
N ARG A 129 -9.87 -4.37 19.30
CA ARG A 129 -10.83 -5.46 19.12
C ARG A 129 -10.19 -6.83 19.34
N ASP A 130 -9.04 -7.07 18.71
CA ASP A 130 -8.36 -8.38 18.71
C ASP A 130 -7.86 -8.78 20.11
N ILE A 131 -7.52 -7.79 20.96
CA ILE A 131 -7.18 -8.00 22.38
C ILE A 131 -8.41 -8.01 23.30
N GLY A 132 -9.63 -7.96 22.74
CA GLY A 132 -10.90 -8.12 23.48
C GLY A 132 -11.35 -6.90 24.28
N ARG A 133 -10.94 -5.67 23.92
CA ARG A 133 -11.47 -4.45 24.54
C ARG A 133 -12.91 -4.21 24.08
N LYS A 134 -13.74 -3.69 25.00
CA LYS A 134 -15.16 -3.41 24.69
C LYS A 134 -15.32 -2.09 23.95
N ASN A 135 -14.60 -1.07 24.39
CA ASN A 135 -14.77 0.30 23.88
C ASN A 135 -13.43 0.89 23.42
N ILE A 136 -13.53 1.72 22.39
CA ILE A 136 -12.44 2.62 22.00
C ILE A 136 -12.97 4.03 21.75
N VAL A 137 -12.28 5.03 22.31
CA VAL A 137 -12.54 6.46 22.08
C VAL A 137 -11.58 6.95 21.02
N ILE A 138 -12.11 7.49 19.92
CA ILE A 138 -11.33 8.05 18.82
C ILE A 138 -11.77 9.48 18.51
N PRO A 139 -10.94 10.29 17.84
CA PRO A 139 -11.34 11.63 17.40
C PRO A 139 -12.48 11.58 16.37
N ALA A 140 -13.38 12.55 16.41
CA ALA A 140 -14.49 12.67 15.45
C ALA A 140 -14.02 12.75 13.98
N GLY A 141 -12.82 13.30 13.72
CA GLY A 141 -12.20 13.33 12.40
C GLY A 141 -11.80 11.96 11.85
N ASN A 142 -11.74 10.91 12.69
CA ASN A 142 -11.43 9.53 12.32
C ASN A 142 -12.69 8.63 12.27
N CYS A 143 -13.90 9.19 12.33
CA CYS A 143 -15.15 8.40 12.35
C CYS A 143 -15.27 7.44 11.15
N ALA A 144 -14.76 7.84 9.97
CA ALA A 144 -14.76 6.99 8.79
C ALA A 144 -14.00 5.68 9.00
N GLU A 145 -12.87 5.72 9.69
CA GLU A 145 -12.08 4.53 10.05
C GLU A 145 -12.81 3.66 11.09
N GLY A 146 -13.46 4.31 12.08
CA GLY A 146 -14.23 3.63 13.12
C GLY A 146 -15.42 2.84 12.61
N ARG A 147 -16.05 3.29 11.53
CA ARG A 147 -17.21 2.61 10.89
C ARG A 147 -16.84 1.28 10.24
N LEU A 148 -15.56 1.04 9.93
CA LEU A 148 -15.08 -0.13 9.22
C LEU A 148 -14.87 -1.36 10.10
N VAL A 149 -14.89 -1.20 11.41
CA VAL A 149 -14.50 -2.29 12.34
C VAL A 149 -15.69 -2.72 13.18
N ASP A 150 -16.13 -3.96 12.99
CA ASP A 150 -17.13 -4.61 13.82
C ASP A 150 -16.50 -5.25 15.07
N GLY A 151 -17.33 -5.52 16.09
CA GLY A 151 -16.93 -6.25 17.29
C GLY A 151 -16.28 -5.40 18.38
N ILE A 152 -16.33 -4.08 18.26
CA ILE A 152 -15.90 -3.11 19.29
C ILE A 152 -16.78 -1.87 19.22
N ASP A 153 -17.14 -1.31 20.36
CA ASP A 153 -17.92 -0.07 20.43
C ASP A 153 -16.98 1.15 20.28
N VAL A 154 -17.24 1.95 19.26
CA VAL A 154 -16.44 3.13 18.93
C VAL A 154 -17.18 4.38 19.38
N LEU A 155 -16.55 5.17 20.28
CA LEU A 155 -17.08 6.42 20.80
C LEU A 155 -16.31 7.60 20.22
N ILE A 156 -17.01 8.67 19.84
CA ILE A 156 -16.46 9.83 19.13
C ILE A 156 -16.78 11.17 19.79
N PRO A 157 -16.26 11.43 20.99
CA PRO A 157 -16.47 12.74 21.63
C PRO A 157 -15.82 13.87 20.84
N ALA A 158 -16.47 15.01 20.77
CA ALA A 158 -15.92 16.21 20.15
C ALA A 158 -14.86 16.91 21.02
N SER A 159 -14.97 16.76 22.35
CA SER A 159 -14.08 17.42 23.32
C SER A 159 -13.79 16.55 24.53
N LEU A 160 -12.75 16.91 25.26
CA LEU A 160 -12.40 16.29 26.53
C LEU A 160 -13.52 16.42 27.58
N LEU A 161 -14.21 17.56 27.61
CA LEU A 161 -15.33 17.76 28.54
C LEU A 161 -16.48 16.80 28.24
N GLU A 162 -16.88 16.67 26.99
CA GLU A 162 -17.95 15.73 26.55
C GLU A 162 -17.59 14.28 26.91
N LEU A 163 -16.32 13.89 26.75
CA LEU A 163 -15.84 12.57 27.17
C LEU A 163 -15.98 12.38 28.69
N VAL A 164 -15.62 13.39 29.50
CA VAL A 164 -15.73 13.33 30.97
C VAL A 164 -17.20 13.22 31.40
N GLU A 165 -18.10 13.99 30.79
CA GLU A 165 -19.55 13.92 31.04
C GLU A 165 -20.09 12.51 30.74
N HIS A 166 -19.63 11.90 29.63
CA HIS A 166 -20.01 10.52 29.27
C HIS A 166 -19.51 9.51 30.29
N LEU A 167 -18.22 9.56 30.65
CA LEU A 167 -17.61 8.63 31.62
C LEU A 167 -18.23 8.74 33.02
N ARG A 168 -18.73 9.91 33.39
CA ARG A 168 -19.50 10.12 34.63
C ARG A 168 -20.96 9.67 34.54
N GLY A 169 -21.45 9.32 33.33
CA GLY A 169 -22.86 9.01 33.11
C GLY A 169 -23.79 10.21 33.10
N GLU A 170 -23.26 11.43 33.04
CA GLU A 170 -24.04 12.69 32.95
C GLU A 170 -24.62 12.89 31.56
N LYS A 171 -23.92 12.44 30.52
CA LYS A 171 -24.31 12.44 29.11
C LYS A 171 -23.85 11.15 28.44
N VAL A 172 -24.73 10.51 27.70
CA VAL A 172 -24.36 9.28 26.97
C VAL A 172 -23.95 9.64 25.54
N LEU A 173 -22.76 9.20 25.12
CA LEU A 173 -22.35 9.25 23.73
C LEU A 173 -22.96 8.08 22.98
N ASP A 174 -23.45 8.32 21.77
CA ASP A 174 -23.88 7.26 20.90
C ASP A 174 -22.69 6.45 20.37
N VAL A 175 -22.86 5.13 20.29
CA VAL A 175 -21.91 4.26 19.63
C VAL A 175 -21.97 4.53 18.13
N LEU A 176 -20.82 4.64 17.50
CA LEU A 176 -20.72 4.89 16.07
C LEU A 176 -21.36 3.76 15.25
N ASP A 177 -22.29 4.11 14.39
CA ASP A 177 -22.92 3.17 13.45
C ASP A 177 -21.88 2.53 12.54
N LYS A 178 -21.97 1.21 12.40
CA LYS A 178 -21.05 0.44 11.54
C LYS A 178 -21.51 0.51 10.08
N GLU A 179 -20.58 0.46 9.18
CA GLU A 179 -20.82 0.49 7.75
C GLU A 179 -20.09 -0.68 7.08
N ALA A 180 -20.86 -1.58 6.46
CA ALA A 180 -20.29 -2.72 5.76
C ALA A 180 -19.34 -2.24 4.63
N ILE A 181 -18.18 -2.88 4.52
CA ILE A 181 -17.27 -2.68 3.40
C ILE A 181 -17.95 -3.25 2.16
N CYS A 182 -18.64 -2.42 1.40
CA CYS A 182 -19.29 -2.84 0.17
C CYS A 182 -18.24 -2.88 -0.96
N ALA A 183 -17.51 -3.99 -1.07
CA ALA A 183 -16.53 -4.22 -2.15
C ALA A 183 -17.16 -4.21 -3.56
N ALA A 184 -18.49 -4.24 -3.64
CA ALA A 184 -19.25 -4.18 -4.91
C ALA A 184 -19.45 -2.76 -5.46
N ALA A 185 -18.97 -1.71 -4.77
CA ALA A 185 -18.98 -0.38 -5.35
C ALA A 185 -18.10 -0.37 -6.59
N THR A 186 -18.70 -0.19 -7.77
CA THR A 186 -17.98 -0.02 -9.03
C THR A 186 -17.08 1.19 -8.89
N SER A 187 -15.78 0.95 -8.79
CA SER A 187 -14.78 2.02 -8.83
C SER A 187 -14.99 2.84 -10.11
N VAL A 188 -15.25 4.12 -9.94
CA VAL A 188 -15.45 5.04 -11.06
C VAL A 188 -14.09 5.62 -11.42
N TYR A 189 -13.45 5.02 -12.41
CA TYR A 189 -12.22 5.57 -12.97
C TYR A 189 -12.54 6.65 -14.01
N ASP A 190 -11.84 7.77 -13.95
CA ASP A 190 -11.98 8.87 -14.93
C ASP A 190 -11.41 8.53 -16.33
N VAL A 191 -10.82 7.34 -16.51
CA VAL A 191 -10.15 6.90 -17.73
C VAL A 191 -10.59 5.50 -18.14
N ASP A 192 -10.68 5.23 -19.45
CA ASP A 192 -11.11 3.94 -20.00
C ASP A 192 -10.20 3.49 -21.16
N PHE A 193 -10.04 2.15 -21.33
CA PHE A 193 -9.29 1.57 -22.45
C PHE A 193 -9.96 1.80 -23.80
N ALA A 194 -11.27 2.08 -23.85
CA ALA A 194 -11.97 2.47 -25.08
C ALA A 194 -11.40 3.73 -25.72
N GLU A 195 -10.83 4.64 -24.93
CA GLU A 195 -10.17 5.87 -25.41
C GLU A 195 -8.82 5.58 -26.11
N VAL A 196 -8.22 4.41 -25.89
CA VAL A 196 -6.94 4.04 -26.47
C VAL A 196 -7.18 3.46 -27.85
N ARG A 197 -6.72 4.17 -28.88
CA ARG A 197 -6.83 3.74 -30.28
C ARG A 197 -5.61 2.93 -30.69
N GLY A 198 -5.80 1.94 -31.54
CA GLY A 198 -4.71 1.08 -32.01
C GLY A 198 -4.03 0.28 -30.89
N GLN A 199 -2.73 0.11 -30.97
CA GLN A 199 -1.83 -0.49 -29.97
C GLN A 199 -2.29 -1.85 -29.41
N LYS A 200 -2.85 -2.73 -30.26
CA LYS A 200 -3.43 -4.02 -29.88
C LYS A 200 -2.47 -4.90 -29.06
N VAL A 201 -1.19 -4.97 -29.46
CA VAL A 201 -0.17 -5.78 -28.78
C VAL A 201 0.08 -5.26 -27.35
N VAL A 202 0.12 -3.93 -27.17
CA VAL A 202 0.35 -3.32 -25.84
C VAL A 202 -0.86 -3.52 -24.94
N LYS A 203 -2.08 -3.37 -25.47
CA LYS A 203 -3.32 -3.67 -24.73
C LYS A 203 -3.35 -5.12 -24.26
N ARG A 204 -3.00 -6.07 -25.14
CA ARG A 204 -2.91 -7.51 -24.79
C ARG A 204 -1.84 -7.77 -23.73
N ALA A 205 -0.67 -7.14 -23.83
CA ALA A 205 0.36 -7.25 -22.81
C ALA A 205 -0.10 -6.70 -21.44
N LEU A 206 -0.83 -5.58 -21.40
CA LEU A 206 -1.41 -5.03 -20.17
C LEU A 206 -2.52 -5.91 -19.60
N GLU A 207 -3.36 -6.53 -20.45
CA GLU A 207 -4.37 -7.52 -20.05
C GLU A 207 -3.70 -8.73 -19.37
N ILE A 208 -2.63 -9.28 -19.97
CA ILE A 208 -1.86 -10.39 -19.39
C ILE A 208 -1.19 -9.96 -18.08
N ALA A 209 -0.62 -8.75 -18.03
CA ALA A 209 -0.03 -8.19 -16.79
C ALA A 209 -1.09 -8.11 -15.68
N ALA A 210 -2.28 -7.61 -15.97
CA ALA A 210 -3.39 -7.51 -15.02
C ALA A 210 -3.89 -8.89 -14.57
N ALA A 211 -4.04 -9.83 -15.52
CA ALA A 211 -4.55 -11.16 -15.22
C ALA A 211 -3.59 -11.98 -14.36
N GLY A 212 -2.29 -11.93 -14.63
CA GLY A 212 -1.29 -12.74 -13.94
C GLY A 212 -0.54 -12.04 -12.80
N GLY A 213 -0.72 -10.72 -12.64
CA GLY A 213 0.08 -9.92 -11.70
C GLY A 213 1.52 -9.71 -12.17
N HIS A 214 1.74 -9.69 -13.49
CA HIS A 214 3.08 -9.63 -14.08
C HIS A 214 3.63 -8.20 -14.18
N ASN A 215 4.92 -8.06 -13.91
CA ASN A 215 5.65 -6.82 -14.10
C ASN A 215 5.89 -6.56 -15.59
N ILE A 216 5.71 -5.30 -16.02
CA ILE A 216 5.77 -4.93 -17.43
C ILE A 216 6.69 -3.72 -17.68
N LEU A 217 7.49 -3.81 -18.74
CA LEU A 217 8.30 -2.73 -19.30
C LEU A 217 7.75 -2.31 -20.66
N MET A 218 7.40 -1.05 -20.78
CA MET A 218 7.00 -0.41 -22.03
C MET A 218 8.14 0.43 -22.60
N VAL A 219 8.59 0.13 -23.82
CA VAL A 219 9.63 0.89 -24.50
C VAL A 219 9.03 1.56 -25.75
N GLY A 220 9.29 2.83 -25.94
CA GLY A 220 8.78 3.54 -27.12
C GLY A 220 9.20 5.00 -27.17
N SER A 221 9.07 5.61 -28.33
CA SER A 221 9.44 7.02 -28.57
C SER A 221 8.67 7.97 -27.64
N PRO A 222 9.19 9.18 -27.36
CA PRO A 222 8.44 10.22 -26.67
C PRO A 222 7.09 10.49 -27.35
N GLY A 223 6.01 10.61 -26.55
CA GLY A 223 4.66 10.82 -27.08
C GLY A 223 3.97 9.59 -27.66
N SER A 224 4.49 8.36 -27.47
CA SER A 224 3.83 7.11 -27.90
C SER A 224 2.66 6.68 -27.00
N GLY A 225 2.38 7.38 -25.90
CA GLY A 225 1.24 7.11 -25.02
C GLY A 225 1.51 6.16 -23.86
N LYS A 226 2.78 5.87 -23.52
CA LYS A 226 3.16 4.95 -22.42
C LYS A 226 2.50 5.29 -21.09
N THR A 227 2.59 6.54 -20.65
CA THR A 227 1.99 7.03 -19.40
C THR A 227 0.46 6.95 -19.43
N MET A 228 -0.15 7.24 -20.59
CA MET A 228 -1.60 7.11 -20.81
C MET A 228 -2.07 5.66 -20.64
N LEU A 229 -1.33 4.70 -21.19
CA LEU A 229 -1.60 3.26 -21.06
C LEU A 229 -1.42 2.77 -19.63
N ALA A 230 -0.33 3.19 -18.95
CA ALA A 230 -0.07 2.81 -17.58
C ALA A 230 -1.19 3.27 -16.62
N ARG A 231 -1.70 4.49 -16.76
CA ARG A 231 -2.79 5.03 -15.94
C ARG A 231 -4.10 4.25 -16.09
N ARG A 232 -4.25 3.50 -17.19
CA ARG A 232 -5.44 2.66 -17.43
C ARG A 232 -5.30 1.25 -16.88
N LEU A 233 -4.11 0.82 -16.48
CA LEU A 233 -3.90 -0.51 -15.93
C LEU A 233 -4.79 -0.82 -14.69
N PRO A 234 -4.98 0.10 -13.72
CA PRO A 234 -5.89 -0.15 -12.61
C PRO A 234 -7.33 -0.43 -13.04
N THR A 235 -7.79 0.16 -14.15
CA THR A 235 -9.18 0.03 -14.62
C THR A 235 -9.55 -1.38 -15.07
N ILE A 236 -8.56 -2.22 -15.40
CA ILE A 236 -8.74 -3.61 -15.81
C ILE A 236 -8.34 -4.64 -14.76
N LEU A 237 -7.83 -4.19 -13.60
CA LEU A 237 -7.56 -5.07 -12.47
C LEU A 237 -8.87 -5.57 -11.83
N PRO A 238 -8.87 -6.77 -11.23
CA PRO A 238 -10.00 -7.21 -10.41
C PRO A 238 -10.27 -6.23 -9.27
N PRO A 239 -11.52 -6.04 -8.82
CA PRO A 239 -11.80 -5.23 -7.64
C PRO A 239 -11.03 -5.76 -6.43
N LEU A 240 -10.77 -4.90 -5.45
CA LEU A 240 -10.20 -5.33 -4.17
C LEU A 240 -11.22 -6.24 -3.46
N THR A 241 -10.74 -7.33 -2.84
CA THR A 241 -11.53 -8.05 -1.84
C THR A 241 -11.64 -7.22 -0.57
N GLU A 242 -12.59 -7.53 0.31
CA GLU A 242 -12.73 -6.82 1.60
C GLU A 242 -11.43 -6.86 2.42
N ALA A 243 -10.74 -8.00 2.43
CA ALA A 243 -9.46 -8.15 3.12
C ALA A 243 -8.36 -7.27 2.48
N GLU A 244 -8.24 -7.27 1.14
CA GLU A 244 -7.29 -6.41 0.42
C GLU A 244 -7.60 -4.92 0.64
N ALA A 245 -8.89 -4.53 0.59
CA ALA A 245 -9.33 -3.16 0.82
C ALA A 245 -8.97 -2.68 2.24
N LEU A 246 -9.15 -3.55 3.23
CA LEU A 246 -8.79 -3.26 4.62
C LEU A 246 -7.27 -3.11 4.78
N GLU A 247 -6.45 -3.98 4.16
CA GLU A 247 -4.98 -3.86 4.18
C GLU A 247 -4.50 -2.57 3.56
N VAL A 248 -5.03 -2.21 2.37
CA VAL A 248 -4.69 -0.95 1.71
C VAL A 248 -5.11 0.23 2.59
N THR A 249 -6.33 0.20 3.15
CA THR A 249 -6.83 1.27 4.01
C THR A 249 -5.97 1.45 5.26
N LYS A 250 -5.49 0.36 5.89
CA LYS A 250 -4.52 0.42 7.02
C LYS A 250 -3.25 1.17 6.64
N ILE A 251 -2.68 0.84 5.48
CA ILE A 251 -1.45 1.47 4.98
C ILE A 251 -1.65 2.98 4.81
N TYR A 252 -2.76 3.37 4.19
CA TYR A 252 -3.09 4.79 3.96
C TYR A 252 -3.46 5.53 5.25
N SER A 253 -4.07 4.84 6.22
CA SER A 253 -4.32 5.36 7.57
C SER A 253 -3.01 5.75 8.27
N ILE A 254 -2.03 4.83 8.32
CA ILE A 254 -0.72 5.04 8.94
C ILE A 254 0.08 6.13 8.22
N ALA A 255 -0.03 6.21 6.90
CA ALA A 255 0.61 7.25 6.12
C ALA A 255 -0.03 8.64 6.31
N GLY A 256 -1.20 8.72 6.96
CA GLY A 256 -1.98 9.95 7.12
C GLY A 256 -2.58 10.46 5.81
N LEU A 257 -2.78 9.56 4.84
CA LEU A 257 -3.24 9.87 3.48
C LEU A 257 -4.74 9.59 3.26
N LEU A 258 -5.47 9.08 4.26
CA LEU A 258 -6.93 8.95 4.17
C LEU A 258 -7.56 10.34 4.18
N GLN A 259 -8.25 10.69 3.10
CA GLN A 259 -8.99 11.93 3.01
C GLN A 259 -10.25 11.82 3.89
N ARG A 260 -10.72 12.95 4.43
CA ARG A 260 -11.90 12.99 5.34
C ARG A 260 -13.18 12.40 4.74
N GLN A 261 -13.26 12.28 3.42
CA GLN A 261 -14.46 11.78 2.70
C GLN A 261 -14.29 10.32 2.22
N GLU A 262 -13.09 9.80 2.18
CA GLU A 262 -12.82 8.41 1.76
C GLU A 262 -12.98 7.48 2.96
N ARG A 263 -13.99 6.61 2.91
CA ARG A 263 -14.32 5.69 4.01
C ARG A 263 -13.45 4.43 3.96
N VAL A 264 -13.21 3.92 2.76
CA VAL A 264 -12.39 2.73 2.48
C VAL A 264 -11.68 2.94 1.15
N MET A 265 -10.45 2.48 1.03
CA MET A 265 -9.77 2.39 -0.25
C MET A 265 -10.38 1.24 -1.06
N LEU A 266 -11.34 1.53 -1.91
CA LEU A 266 -12.00 0.55 -2.78
C LEU A 266 -11.31 0.41 -4.13
N GLU A 267 -10.53 1.40 -4.52
CA GLU A 267 -9.75 1.39 -5.76
C GLU A 267 -8.34 0.85 -5.53
N ARG A 268 -7.84 0.12 -6.53
CA ARG A 268 -6.44 -0.32 -6.49
C ARG A 268 -5.51 0.88 -6.62
N PRO A 269 -4.55 1.06 -5.70
CA PRO A 269 -3.65 2.21 -5.72
C PRO A 269 -2.85 2.29 -7.02
N PHE A 270 -2.70 3.52 -7.54
CA PHE A 270 -1.77 3.84 -8.62
C PHE A 270 -0.78 4.88 -8.14
N ARG A 271 0.47 4.47 -7.94
CA ARG A 271 1.55 5.36 -7.48
C ARG A 271 2.54 5.61 -8.61
N SER A 272 2.85 6.87 -8.83
CA SER A 272 3.76 7.30 -9.91
C SER A 272 4.77 8.33 -9.37
N PRO A 273 5.77 7.85 -8.61
CA PRO A 273 6.79 8.75 -8.09
C PRO A 273 7.67 9.31 -9.22
N HIS A 274 8.12 10.54 -9.04
CA HIS A 274 9.07 11.17 -9.97
C HIS A 274 10.45 10.50 -9.87
N HIS A 275 11.21 10.44 -10.97
CA HIS A 275 12.53 9.77 -11.01
C HIS A 275 13.58 10.36 -10.05
N THR A 276 13.37 11.59 -9.54
CA THR A 276 14.24 12.22 -8.53
C THR A 276 13.97 11.75 -7.09
N ILE A 277 13.02 10.83 -6.89
CA ILE A 277 12.69 10.29 -5.57
C ILE A 277 13.90 9.66 -4.89
N SER A 278 14.05 9.89 -3.58
CA SER A 278 15.07 9.21 -2.79
C SER A 278 14.71 7.74 -2.53
N SER A 279 15.71 6.87 -2.29
CA SER A 279 15.48 5.47 -1.93
C SER A 279 14.62 5.34 -0.67
N SER A 280 14.80 6.22 0.32
CA SER A 280 13.99 6.22 1.54
C SER A 280 12.54 6.66 1.32
N ALA A 281 12.26 7.57 0.40
CA ALA A 281 10.88 7.91 0.05
C ALA A 281 10.22 6.81 -0.78
N LEU A 282 11.01 6.06 -1.57
CA LEU A 282 10.50 4.95 -2.39
C LEU A 282 10.11 3.74 -1.54
N ILE A 283 10.97 3.27 -0.63
CA ILE A 283 10.72 2.07 0.19
C ILE A 283 10.16 2.37 1.57
N GLY A 284 10.27 3.60 2.02
CA GLY A 284 9.96 3.99 3.38
C GLY A 284 11.22 4.22 4.22
N GLY A 285 11.06 4.90 5.34
CA GLY A 285 12.17 5.27 6.22
C GLY A 285 11.82 6.41 7.16
N GLY A 286 12.84 7.05 7.68
CA GLY A 286 12.74 8.09 8.71
C GLY A 286 13.26 7.61 10.07
N SER A 287 13.24 8.50 11.07
CA SER A 287 13.55 8.15 12.47
C SER A 287 12.50 7.21 13.07
N VAL A 288 11.25 7.40 12.65
CA VAL A 288 10.14 6.47 12.80
C VAL A 288 9.83 5.97 11.38
N PRO A 289 9.99 4.67 11.11
CA PRO A 289 9.78 4.14 9.78
C PRO A 289 8.32 4.31 9.32
N ARG A 290 8.12 5.04 8.21
CA ARG A 290 6.82 5.21 7.56
C ARG A 290 6.79 4.48 6.22
N PRO A 291 5.60 4.05 5.76
CA PRO A 291 5.45 3.42 4.46
C PRO A 291 5.90 4.36 3.32
N GLY A 292 6.67 3.80 2.35
CA GLY A 292 7.07 4.50 1.14
C GLY A 292 6.13 4.21 -0.03
N GLU A 293 6.45 4.74 -1.23
CA GLU A 293 5.64 4.59 -2.44
C GLU A 293 5.41 3.12 -2.82
N VAL A 294 6.38 2.25 -2.56
CA VAL A 294 6.28 0.79 -2.78
C VAL A 294 5.17 0.18 -1.92
N THR A 295 5.11 0.51 -0.64
CA THR A 295 4.05 0.05 0.27
C THR A 295 2.72 0.71 -0.08
N LEU A 296 2.70 2.01 -0.43
CA LEU A 296 1.50 2.72 -0.87
C LEU A 296 0.91 2.18 -2.18
N SER A 297 1.69 1.42 -2.96
CA SER A 297 1.21 0.72 -4.17
C SER A 297 0.73 -0.71 -3.90
N HIS A 298 0.66 -1.14 -2.64
CA HIS A 298 0.21 -2.48 -2.25
C HIS A 298 -1.15 -2.83 -2.85
N HIS A 299 -1.29 -4.03 -3.42
CA HIS A 299 -2.44 -4.51 -4.20
C HIS A 299 -2.81 -3.65 -5.42
N GLY A 300 -1.90 -2.76 -5.85
CA GLY A 300 -2.10 -1.84 -6.94
C GLY A 300 -0.96 -1.85 -7.96
N VAL A 301 -0.64 -0.67 -8.47
CA VAL A 301 0.36 -0.44 -9.52
C VAL A 301 1.39 0.60 -9.07
N LEU A 302 2.67 0.23 -9.15
CA LEU A 302 3.77 1.18 -9.06
C LEU A 302 4.24 1.49 -10.49
N PHE A 303 4.00 2.72 -10.94
CA PHE A 303 4.41 3.18 -12.26
C PHE A 303 5.70 4.01 -12.17
N LEU A 304 6.75 3.56 -12.88
CA LEU A 304 8.03 4.26 -12.96
C LEU A 304 8.24 4.74 -14.39
N ASP A 305 7.94 6.01 -14.64
CA ASP A 305 8.22 6.65 -15.92
C ASP A 305 9.69 7.06 -16.00
N GLU A 306 10.24 7.14 -17.22
CA GLU A 306 11.66 7.42 -17.44
C GLU A 306 12.58 6.51 -16.61
N PHE A 307 12.27 5.20 -16.59
CA PHE A 307 12.88 4.20 -15.73
C PHE A 307 14.42 4.25 -15.62
N PRO A 308 15.22 4.47 -16.70
CA PRO A 308 16.66 4.61 -16.61
C PRO A 308 17.14 5.94 -15.97
N GLU A 309 16.26 6.89 -15.69
CA GLU A 309 16.65 8.16 -15.05
C GLU A 309 16.59 8.10 -13.52
N PHE A 310 15.98 7.08 -12.96
CA PHE A 310 16.04 6.84 -11.52
C PHE A 310 17.48 6.57 -11.06
N SER A 311 17.83 7.01 -9.85
CA SER A 311 19.13 6.72 -9.28
C SER A 311 19.31 5.20 -9.12
N ARG A 312 20.54 4.72 -9.32
CA ARG A 312 20.87 3.30 -9.18
C ARG A 312 20.49 2.75 -7.80
N THR A 313 20.68 3.55 -6.76
CA THR A 313 20.31 3.18 -5.38
C THR A 313 18.82 3.02 -5.22
N ALA A 314 17.99 3.91 -5.83
CA ALA A 314 16.55 3.80 -5.80
C ALA A 314 16.03 2.56 -6.57
N LEU A 315 16.71 2.16 -7.66
CA LEU A 315 16.32 0.95 -8.41
C LEU A 315 16.74 -0.34 -7.69
N GLU A 316 17.90 -0.37 -7.04
CA GLU A 316 18.39 -1.56 -6.36
C GLU A 316 17.53 -1.95 -5.15
N VAL A 317 16.94 -0.98 -4.43
CA VAL A 317 16.07 -1.26 -3.28
C VAL A 317 14.73 -1.88 -3.67
N LEU A 318 14.33 -1.81 -4.96
CA LEU A 318 13.12 -2.49 -5.46
C LEU A 318 13.27 -4.01 -5.57
N ARG A 319 14.50 -4.54 -5.51
CA ARG A 319 14.73 -5.98 -5.68
C ARG A 319 14.03 -6.82 -4.62
N GLN A 320 14.12 -6.42 -3.36
CA GLN A 320 13.49 -7.14 -2.27
C GLN A 320 11.96 -7.17 -2.41
N PRO A 321 11.24 -6.05 -2.53
CA PRO A 321 9.79 -6.09 -2.64
C PRO A 321 9.28 -6.83 -3.89
N LEU A 322 10.02 -6.80 -5.00
CA LEU A 322 9.66 -7.55 -6.21
C LEU A 322 9.86 -9.07 -6.10
N GLU A 323 10.65 -9.54 -5.14
CA GLU A 323 10.92 -10.96 -4.91
C GLU A 323 10.08 -11.50 -3.76
N ASP A 324 10.07 -10.78 -2.64
CA ASP A 324 9.52 -11.22 -1.37
C ASP A 324 8.07 -10.74 -1.13
N GLY A 325 7.62 -9.68 -1.82
CA GLY A 325 6.31 -9.07 -1.62
C GLY A 325 6.20 -8.22 -0.34
N TYR A 326 7.33 -7.89 0.28
CA TYR A 326 7.40 -7.00 1.44
C TYR A 326 8.69 -6.19 1.47
N VAL A 327 8.69 -5.12 2.26
CA VAL A 327 9.86 -4.27 2.53
C VAL A 327 10.19 -4.34 4.01
N THR A 328 11.44 -4.64 4.35
CA THR A 328 11.93 -4.58 5.73
C THR A 328 12.80 -3.34 5.91
N ILE A 329 12.41 -2.47 6.83
CA ILE A 329 13.14 -1.27 7.19
C ILE A 329 13.78 -1.52 8.56
N SER A 330 15.07 -1.81 8.55
CA SER A 330 15.85 -2.02 9.78
C SER A 330 16.54 -0.72 10.21
N ARG A 331 16.33 -0.34 11.47
CA ARG A 331 16.99 0.78 12.15
C ARG A 331 17.52 0.31 13.50
N VAL A 332 18.37 1.12 14.11
CA VAL A 332 19.00 0.78 15.42
C VAL A 332 17.94 0.44 16.48
N GLN A 333 16.76 1.04 16.41
CA GLN A 333 15.71 0.93 17.44
C GLN A 333 14.55 0.01 17.05
N ALA A 334 14.37 -0.33 15.78
CA ALA A 334 13.28 -1.20 15.32
C ALA A 334 13.55 -1.77 13.92
N SER A 335 13.06 -2.97 13.68
CA SER A 335 12.96 -3.59 12.35
C SER A 335 11.48 -3.78 12.05
N LEU A 336 10.97 -3.03 11.08
CA LEU A 336 9.56 -3.06 10.68
C LEU A 336 9.41 -3.60 9.28
N THR A 337 8.41 -4.46 9.09
CA THR A 337 8.07 -5.04 7.79
C THR A 337 6.75 -4.47 7.29
N PHE A 338 6.74 -4.01 6.04
CA PHE A 338 5.57 -3.47 5.35
C PHE A 338 5.24 -4.34 4.14
N PRO A 339 3.99 -4.69 3.90
CA PRO A 339 3.59 -5.44 2.70
C PRO A 339 3.79 -4.59 1.44
N ALA A 340 4.16 -5.27 0.35
CA ALA A 340 4.54 -4.62 -0.91
C ALA A 340 4.23 -5.51 -2.12
N ASN A 341 3.03 -6.07 -2.18
CA ASN A 341 2.53 -6.82 -3.34
C ASN A 341 1.94 -5.84 -4.35
N PHE A 342 2.63 -5.58 -5.45
CA PHE A 342 2.20 -4.63 -6.48
C PHE A 342 2.63 -5.11 -7.87
N ILE A 343 1.99 -4.57 -8.92
CA ILE A 343 2.45 -4.72 -10.29
C ILE A 343 3.38 -3.55 -10.59
N MET A 344 4.65 -3.86 -10.91
CA MET A 344 5.57 -2.85 -11.40
C MET A 344 5.34 -2.63 -12.90
N CYS A 345 4.85 -1.44 -13.24
CA CYS A 345 4.70 -0.96 -14.60
C CYS A 345 5.78 0.09 -14.86
N THR A 346 6.65 -0.15 -15.83
CA THR A 346 7.74 0.77 -16.12
C THR A 346 7.68 1.26 -17.55
N ALA A 347 8.13 2.49 -17.78
CA ALA A 347 8.21 3.07 -19.11
C ALA A 347 9.60 3.68 -19.34
N GLN A 348 10.14 3.48 -20.56
CA GLN A 348 11.39 4.08 -20.96
C GLN A 348 11.40 4.45 -22.42
N ASN A 349 12.32 5.31 -22.82
CA ASN A 349 12.66 5.56 -24.20
C ASN A 349 13.66 4.52 -24.73
N PRO A 350 13.73 4.25 -26.03
CA PRO A 350 14.65 3.26 -26.59
C PRO A 350 16.11 3.72 -26.57
N CYS A 351 16.38 5.01 -26.40
CA CYS A 351 17.73 5.60 -26.32
C CYS A 351 17.64 6.99 -25.66
N PRO A 352 18.75 7.67 -25.36
CA PRO A 352 18.75 9.01 -24.76
C PRO A 352 17.97 10.07 -25.56
N CYS A 353 18.05 10.09 -26.88
CA CYS A 353 17.24 11.00 -27.71
C CYS A 353 15.80 10.56 -27.90
N GLY A 354 15.49 9.27 -27.62
CA GLY A 354 14.16 8.69 -27.70
C GLY A 354 13.71 8.17 -29.05
N TYR A 355 14.53 8.25 -30.09
CA TYR A 355 14.11 7.99 -31.46
C TYR A 355 14.77 6.76 -32.12
N LEU A 356 15.46 5.91 -31.38
CA LEU A 356 16.01 4.66 -31.92
C LEU A 356 14.86 3.77 -32.40
N GLY A 357 14.89 3.39 -33.72
CA GLY A 357 13.83 2.62 -34.36
C GLY A 357 12.57 3.40 -34.74
N ASP A 358 12.54 4.73 -34.54
CA ASP A 358 11.41 5.55 -34.97
C ASP A 358 11.40 5.73 -36.49
N LYS A 359 10.23 5.53 -37.14
CA LYS A 359 10.09 5.61 -38.60
C LYS A 359 10.12 7.05 -39.15
N LYS A 360 9.83 8.05 -38.29
CA LYS A 360 9.65 9.46 -38.70
C LYS A 360 10.85 10.34 -38.34
N ARG A 361 11.65 9.94 -37.36
CA ARG A 361 12.79 10.73 -36.89
C ARG A 361 13.98 9.82 -36.65
N GLU A 362 15.11 10.15 -37.26
CA GLU A 362 16.36 9.41 -37.07
C GLU A 362 16.97 9.60 -35.69
N CYS A 363 17.55 8.54 -35.16
CA CYS A 363 18.28 8.58 -33.90
C CYS A 363 19.61 9.30 -34.07
N SER A 364 19.88 10.27 -33.23
CA SER A 364 21.15 11.04 -33.20
C SER A 364 22.20 10.49 -32.22
N CYS A 365 21.85 9.44 -31.46
CA CYS A 365 22.74 8.87 -30.44
C CYS A 365 23.83 8.01 -31.06
N LYS A 366 25.03 8.13 -30.54
CA LYS A 366 26.13 7.20 -30.85
C LYS A 366 25.89 5.86 -30.14
N GLN A 367 26.43 4.77 -30.70
CA GLN A 367 26.23 3.41 -30.17
C GLN A 367 26.63 3.31 -28.68
N PHE A 368 27.75 3.92 -28.25
CA PHE A 368 28.19 3.88 -26.87
C PHE A 368 27.24 4.60 -25.89
N GLU A 369 26.52 5.66 -26.38
CA GLU A 369 25.52 6.39 -25.58
C GLU A 369 24.28 5.53 -25.35
N ILE A 370 23.85 4.78 -26.36
CA ILE A 370 22.76 3.82 -26.28
C ILE A 370 23.12 2.71 -25.28
N GLU A 371 24.29 2.13 -25.42
CA GLU A 371 24.76 1.09 -24.50
C GLU A 371 24.88 1.60 -23.06
N ARG A 372 25.43 2.80 -22.87
CA ARG A 372 25.53 3.44 -21.55
C ARG A 372 24.15 3.68 -20.94
N TYR A 373 23.17 4.07 -21.76
CA TYR A 373 21.78 4.28 -21.32
C TYR A 373 21.15 2.97 -20.84
N HIS A 374 21.27 1.89 -21.61
CA HIS A 374 20.74 0.59 -21.21
C HIS A 374 21.46 0.01 -19.99
N ARG A 375 22.76 0.23 -19.82
CA ARG A 375 23.55 -0.22 -18.65
C ARG A 375 23.15 0.48 -17.33
N LYS A 376 22.36 1.55 -17.36
CA LYS A 376 21.81 2.14 -16.13
C LYS A 376 20.88 1.14 -15.40
N LEU A 377 20.21 0.27 -16.15
CA LEU A 377 19.38 -0.79 -15.62
C LEU A 377 20.21 -2.04 -15.38
N SER A 378 20.17 -2.56 -14.16
CA SER A 378 20.90 -3.78 -13.84
C SER A 378 20.20 -5.02 -14.41
N GLY A 379 20.97 -5.98 -14.91
CA GLY A 379 20.45 -7.25 -15.40
C GLY A 379 19.50 -7.93 -14.38
N PRO A 380 19.89 -8.04 -13.09
CA PRO A 380 19.03 -8.61 -12.07
C PRO A 380 17.67 -7.90 -11.87
N LEU A 381 17.58 -6.61 -12.14
CA LEU A 381 16.31 -5.88 -12.08
C LEU A 381 15.43 -6.17 -13.32
N LEU A 382 16.06 -6.16 -14.50
CA LEU A 382 15.38 -6.53 -15.77
C LEU A 382 14.90 -7.98 -15.75
N ASP A 383 15.63 -8.87 -15.11
CA ASP A 383 15.19 -10.25 -14.89
C ASP A 383 13.89 -10.36 -14.08
N ARG A 384 13.53 -9.35 -13.30
CA ARG A 384 12.28 -9.30 -12.51
C ARG A 384 11.08 -8.70 -13.26
N ILE A 385 11.30 -8.26 -14.50
CA ILE A 385 10.25 -7.83 -15.41
C ILE A 385 9.84 -9.02 -16.26
N ASP A 386 8.55 -9.37 -16.24
CA ASP A 386 8.03 -10.56 -16.93
C ASP A 386 7.73 -10.27 -18.40
N LEU A 387 7.17 -9.10 -18.67
CA LEU A 387 6.70 -8.64 -19.97
C LEU A 387 7.50 -7.43 -20.45
N GLN A 388 7.89 -7.44 -21.72
CA GLN A 388 8.57 -6.33 -22.37
C GLN A 388 7.87 -6.06 -23.68
N VAL A 389 7.38 -4.85 -23.88
CA VAL A 389 6.59 -4.50 -25.07
C VAL A 389 7.05 -3.18 -25.68
N TYR A 390 7.15 -3.17 -27.01
CA TYR A 390 7.40 -1.94 -27.75
C TYR A 390 6.08 -1.21 -28.00
N VAL A 391 6.03 0.08 -27.66
CA VAL A 391 4.87 0.96 -27.83
C VAL A 391 5.10 1.80 -29.09
N PRO A 392 4.51 1.45 -30.21
CA PRO A 392 4.70 2.19 -31.44
C PRO A 392 4.04 3.57 -31.34
N ARG A 393 4.59 4.51 -32.09
CA ARG A 393 3.93 5.81 -32.26
C ARG A 393 2.66 5.63 -33.07
N LEU A 394 1.57 6.25 -32.65
CA LEU A 394 0.30 6.23 -33.39
C LEU A 394 0.45 6.96 -34.72
N GLU A 395 -0.08 6.38 -35.78
CA GLU A 395 -0.21 7.04 -37.06
C GLU A 395 -1.48 7.90 -37.08
N TYR A 396 -1.51 8.91 -37.96
CA TYR A 396 -2.68 9.78 -38.08
C TYR A 396 -3.95 9.03 -38.45
N ALA A 397 -3.81 7.99 -39.23
CA ALA A 397 -4.91 7.08 -39.60
C ALA A 397 -5.53 6.37 -38.38
N ASP A 398 -4.68 5.93 -37.42
CA ASP A 398 -5.14 5.33 -36.15
C ASP A 398 -5.95 6.31 -35.31
N LEU A 399 -5.55 7.59 -35.31
CA LEU A 399 -6.25 8.65 -34.59
C LEU A 399 -7.60 9.01 -35.19
N GLN A 400 -7.74 8.87 -36.53
CA GLN A 400 -8.98 9.12 -37.23
C GLN A 400 -9.97 7.94 -37.22
N SER A 401 -9.49 6.75 -36.86
CA SER A 401 -10.37 5.58 -36.74
C SER A 401 -11.54 5.88 -35.82
N ARG A 402 -12.76 5.70 -36.32
CA ARG A 402 -14.00 5.83 -35.51
C ARG A 402 -14.31 4.57 -34.70
N GLU A 403 -13.53 3.51 -34.88
CA GLU A 403 -13.69 2.31 -34.08
C GLU A 403 -13.30 2.62 -32.60
N ALA A 404 -14.27 2.59 -31.74
CA ALA A 404 -14.03 2.65 -30.31
C ALA A 404 -13.16 1.45 -29.90
N GLY A 405 -12.17 1.68 -29.08
CA GLY A 405 -11.40 0.60 -28.46
C GLY A 405 -12.31 -0.27 -27.58
N GLU A 406 -11.85 -1.46 -27.26
CA GLU A 406 -12.51 -2.31 -26.27
C GLU A 406 -12.52 -1.61 -24.90
N SER A 407 -13.67 -1.61 -24.20
CA SER A 407 -13.83 -0.92 -22.92
C SER A 407 -13.07 -1.63 -21.79
N SER A 408 -12.68 -0.87 -20.78
CA SER A 408 -12.04 -1.42 -19.58
C SER A 408 -12.91 -2.49 -18.91
N SER A 409 -14.23 -2.35 -18.93
CA SER A 409 -15.16 -3.31 -18.33
C SER A 409 -15.07 -4.70 -18.98
N VAL A 410 -15.03 -4.76 -20.30
CA VAL A 410 -14.94 -6.03 -21.05
C VAL A 410 -13.60 -6.72 -20.81
N ILE A 411 -12.50 -5.96 -20.82
CA ILE A 411 -11.17 -6.51 -20.51
C ILE A 411 -11.14 -6.99 -19.05
N ARG A 412 -11.69 -6.22 -18.12
CA ARG A 412 -11.75 -6.57 -16.69
C ARG A 412 -12.49 -7.88 -16.45
N GLU A 413 -13.60 -8.13 -17.15
CA GLU A 413 -14.34 -9.39 -17.03
C GLU A 413 -13.48 -10.60 -17.39
N ARG A 414 -12.68 -10.54 -18.47
CA ARG A 414 -11.75 -11.61 -18.84
C ARG A 414 -10.64 -11.78 -17.79
N VAL A 415 -10.11 -10.67 -17.30
CA VAL A 415 -9.10 -10.66 -16.24
C VAL A 415 -9.65 -11.28 -14.95
N ILE A 416 -10.89 -10.95 -14.55
CA ILE A 416 -11.55 -11.54 -13.37
C ILE A 416 -11.70 -13.05 -13.53
N LYS A 417 -12.18 -13.53 -14.69
CA LYS A 417 -12.32 -14.98 -14.96
C LYS A 417 -10.99 -15.71 -14.84
N ALA A 418 -9.93 -15.17 -15.48
CA ALA A 418 -8.59 -15.75 -15.38
C ALA A 418 -8.07 -15.75 -13.91
N ARG A 419 -8.31 -14.67 -13.16
CA ARG A 419 -7.91 -14.58 -11.76
C ARG A 419 -8.66 -15.56 -10.87
N GLN A 420 -9.94 -15.79 -11.12
CA GLN A 420 -10.72 -16.81 -10.41
C GLN A 420 -10.15 -18.21 -10.59
N LEU A 421 -9.74 -18.59 -11.80
CA LEU A 421 -9.07 -19.87 -12.07
C LEU A 421 -7.75 -19.97 -11.29
N GLN A 422 -6.98 -18.90 -11.20
CA GLN A 422 -5.74 -18.84 -10.42
C GLN A 422 -5.99 -19.03 -8.93
N LEU A 423 -6.97 -18.32 -8.37
CA LEU A 423 -7.34 -18.44 -6.95
C LEU A 423 -7.79 -19.86 -6.58
N LEU A 424 -8.61 -20.50 -7.42
CA LEU A 424 -9.01 -21.90 -7.24
C LEU A 424 -7.79 -22.84 -7.26
N ARG A 425 -6.89 -22.64 -8.21
CA ARG A 425 -5.65 -23.43 -8.38
C ARG A 425 -4.70 -23.28 -7.20
N LEU A 426 -4.57 -22.07 -6.66
CA LEU A 426 -3.66 -21.71 -5.58
C LEU A 426 -4.31 -21.81 -4.19
N GLN A 427 -5.51 -22.35 -4.10
CA GLN A 427 -6.22 -22.52 -2.83
C GLN A 427 -5.37 -23.30 -1.81
N GLY A 428 -5.33 -22.83 -0.56
CA GLY A 428 -4.50 -23.40 0.51
C GLY A 428 -3.05 -22.91 0.50
N THR A 429 -2.71 -21.94 -0.36
CA THR A 429 -1.45 -21.21 -0.34
C THR A 429 -1.71 -19.73 -0.05
N ASN A 430 -0.65 -18.97 0.27
CA ASN A 430 -0.73 -17.49 0.41
C ASN A 430 -0.46 -16.77 -0.92
N LEU A 431 -0.74 -17.43 -2.07
CA LEU A 431 -0.49 -16.89 -3.40
C LEU A 431 -1.81 -16.47 -4.05
N TYR A 432 -1.81 -15.33 -4.73
CA TYR A 432 -3.01 -14.72 -5.31
C TYR A 432 -3.00 -14.72 -6.85
N CYS A 433 -1.85 -14.97 -7.49
CA CYS A 433 -1.71 -14.91 -8.94
C CYS A 433 -0.53 -15.73 -9.47
N ASN A 434 -0.52 -15.97 -10.79
CA ASN A 434 0.51 -16.77 -11.43
C ASN A 434 1.93 -16.20 -11.29
N ALA A 435 2.10 -14.88 -11.27
CA ALA A 435 3.42 -14.26 -11.09
C ALA A 435 4.11 -14.64 -9.79
N GLN A 436 3.33 -14.96 -8.75
CA GLN A 436 3.83 -15.34 -7.42
C GLN A 436 4.19 -16.83 -7.30
N MET A 437 3.82 -17.68 -8.27
CA MET A 437 4.11 -19.12 -8.23
C MET A 437 5.61 -19.38 -8.09
N GLY A 438 5.97 -20.26 -7.17
CA GLY A 438 7.31 -20.81 -7.05
C GLY A 438 7.50 -22.03 -7.95
N ARG A 439 8.68 -22.64 -7.88
CA ARG A 439 9.01 -23.81 -8.72
C ARG A 439 8.12 -25.03 -8.44
N ARG A 440 7.67 -25.17 -7.19
CA ARG A 440 6.74 -26.24 -6.79
C ARG A 440 5.39 -26.10 -7.49
N GLU A 441 4.84 -24.89 -7.50
CA GLU A 441 3.56 -24.58 -8.11
C GLU A 441 3.64 -24.65 -9.65
N LEU A 442 4.76 -24.21 -10.24
CA LEU A 442 5.00 -24.36 -11.68
C LEU A 442 4.94 -25.82 -12.12
N ASN A 443 5.66 -26.72 -11.42
CA ASN A 443 5.66 -28.14 -11.75
C ASN A 443 4.28 -28.77 -11.59
N LYS A 444 3.48 -28.31 -10.64
CA LYS A 444 2.15 -28.85 -10.35
C LYS A 444 1.07 -28.36 -11.32
N HIS A 445 1.14 -27.07 -11.72
CA HIS A 445 0.02 -26.38 -12.36
C HIS A 445 0.28 -25.89 -13.78
N CYS A 446 1.53 -25.97 -14.26
CA CYS A 446 1.90 -25.49 -15.59
C CYS A 446 2.21 -26.66 -16.53
N GLN A 447 1.22 -27.55 -16.70
CA GLN A 447 1.33 -28.64 -17.66
C GLN A 447 1.34 -28.09 -19.10
N MET A 448 2.23 -28.63 -19.93
CA MET A 448 2.42 -28.21 -21.31
C MET A 448 2.18 -29.39 -22.28
N GLU A 449 1.73 -29.08 -23.48
CA GLU A 449 1.74 -30.06 -24.54
C GLU A 449 3.17 -30.33 -25.05
N ALA A 450 3.42 -31.51 -25.62
CA ALA A 450 4.75 -31.91 -26.11
C ALA A 450 5.34 -30.93 -27.15
N ALA A 451 4.48 -30.27 -27.95
CA ALA A 451 4.90 -29.24 -28.92
C ALA A 451 5.40 -27.98 -28.20
N ALA A 452 4.74 -27.55 -27.10
CA ALA A 452 5.14 -26.42 -26.29
C ALA A 452 6.48 -26.69 -25.59
N GLU A 453 6.68 -27.88 -25.01
CA GLU A 453 7.94 -28.27 -24.38
C GLU A 453 9.14 -28.21 -25.34
N LYS A 454 8.96 -28.78 -26.56
CA LYS A 454 9.98 -28.72 -27.62
C LYS A 454 10.29 -27.28 -28.03
N LEU A 455 9.27 -26.44 -28.14
CA LEU A 455 9.40 -25.03 -28.48
C LEU A 455 10.16 -24.26 -27.37
N LEU A 456 9.84 -24.50 -26.10
CA LEU A 456 10.53 -23.91 -24.96
C LEU A 456 12.01 -24.27 -24.92
N ALA A 457 12.33 -25.56 -25.11
CA ALA A 457 13.71 -26.04 -25.17
C ALA A 457 14.51 -25.37 -26.32
N LYS A 458 13.88 -25.19 -27.48
CA LYS A 458 14.48 -24.49 -28.62
C LYS A 458 14.77 -23.03 -28.29
N PHE A 459 13.81 -22.30 -27.70
CA PHE A 459 14.02 -20.90 -27.30
C PHE A 459 15.04 -20.76 -26.18
N PHE A 460 15.04 -21.68 -25.21
CA PHE A 460 16.02 -21.68 -24.12
C PHE A 460 17.48 -21.70 -24.67
N THR A 461 17.72 -22.58 -25.64
CA THR A 461 19.05 -22.71 -26.28
C THR A 461 19.37 -21.53 -27.20
N ALA A 462 18.41 -21.13 -28.07
CA ALA A 462 18.62 -20.09 -29.08
C ALA A 462 18.82 -18.69 -28.46
N LEU A 463 18.14 -18.38 -27.35
CA LEU A 463 18.17 -17.06 -26.70
C LEU A 463 19.09 -17.03 -25.48
N GLY A 464 19.73 -18.14 -25.10
CA GLY A 464 20.61 -18.21 -23.92
C GLY A 464 19.88 -17.83 -22.63
N LEU A 465 18.62 -18.28 -22.45
CA LEU A 465 17.79 -17.86 -21.33
C LEU A 465 18.35 -18.33 -19.98
N SER A 466 18.25 -17.50 -18.95
CA SER A 466 18.52 -17.90 -17.56
C SER A 466 17.39 -18.80 -17.03
N ALA A 467 17.66 -19.59 -15.97
CA ALA A 467 16.62 -20.38 -15.30
C ALA A 467 15.45 -19.51 -14.80
N ARG A 468 15.74 -18.28 -14.34
CA ARG A 468 14.69 -17.32 -13.94
C ARG A 468 13.83 -16.89 -15.13
N SER A 469 14.45 -16.61 -16.26
CA SER A 469 13.73 -16.25 -17.50
C SER A 469 12.83 -17.37 -18.00
N HIS A 470 13.31 -18.62 -17.90
CA HIS A 470 12.55 -19.82 -18.21
C HIS A 470 11.25 -19.90 -17.36
N ASP A 471 11.40 -19.82 -16.04
CA ASP A 471 10.25 -19.93 -15.13
C ASP A 471 9.23 -18.78 -15.34
N ARG A 472 9.69 -17.56 -15.68
CA ARG A 472 8.82 -16.42 -16.00
C ARG A 472 8.04 -16.60 -17.29
N ILE A 473 8.68 -17.11 -18.33
CA ILE A 473 7.98 -17.44 -19.58
C ILE A 473 6.85 -18.43 -19.33
N ILE A 474 7.07 -19.44 -18.50
CA ILE A 474 6.04 -20.43 -18.14
C ILE A 474 4.89 -19.78 -17.39
N LYS A 475 5.19 -18.87 -16.40
CA LYS A 475 4.14 -18.13 -15.68
C LYS A 475 3.28 -17.28 -16.60
N VAL A 476 3.91 -16.57 -17.54
CA VAL A 476 3.21 -15.76 -18.54
C VAL A 476 2.38 -16.65 -19.47
N ALA A 477 2.96 -17.76 -19.99
CA ALA A 477 2.24 -18.71 -20.83
C ALA A 477 1.03 -19.33 -20.10
N ARG A 478 1.16 -19.65 -18.78
CA ARG A 478 0.04 -20.11 -17.96
C ARG A 478 -1.05 -19.04 -17.85
N THR A 479 -0.69 -17.78 -17.72
CA THR A 479 -1.65 -16.67 -17.65
C THR A 479 -2.38 -16.48 -18.97
N ILE A 480 -1.69 -16.60 -20.09
CA ILE A 480 -2.29 -16.56 -21.43
C ILE A 480 -3.29 -17.72 -21.59
N ALA A 481 -2.90 -18.93 -21.18
CA ALA A 481 -3.80 -20.08 -21.23
C ALA A 481 -5.02 -19.92 -20.30
N ASP A 482 -4.88 -19.28 -19.14
CA ASP A 482 -6.01 -18.96 -18.24
C ASP A 482 -6.98 -17.95 -18.88
N LEU A 483 -6.47 -16.95 -19.59
CA LEU A 483 -7.28 -15.98 -20.36
C LEU A 483 -8.05 -16.64 -21.50
N ASP A 484 -7.47 -17.67 -22.11
CA ASP A 484 -8.07 -18.44 -23.19
C ASP A 484 -8.94 -19.62 -22.67
N GLY A 485 -9.03 -19.80 -21.32
CA GLY A 485 -9.80 -20.87 -20.69
C GLY A 485 -9.23 -22.28 -20.92
N SER A 486 -7.93 -22.38 -21.19
CA SER A 486 -7.25 -23.67 -21.45
C SER A 486 -6.58 -24.23 -20.20
N ASP A 487 -6.78 -25.51 -19.91
CA ASP A 487 -6.12 -26.18 -18.77
C ASP A 487 -4.64 -26.47 -19.06
N ILE A 488 -4.25 -26.62 -20.32
CA ILE A 488 -2.91 -26.99 -20.76
C ILE A 488 -2.28 -25.82 -21.53
N ILE A 489 -0.99 -25.60 -21.32
CA ILE A 489 -0.23 -24.60 -22.06
C ILE A 489 0.09 -25.14 -23.46
N THR A 490 -0.43 -24.51 -24.50
CA THR A 490 -0.18 -24.86 -25.91
C THR A 490 1.06 -24.16 -26.46
N ALA A 491 1.53 -24.60 -27.64
CA ALA A 491 2.63 -23.94 -28.34
C ALA A 491 2.33 -22.48 -28.69
N ALA A 492 1.05 -22.15 -28.96
CA ALA A 492 0.62 -20.78 -29.24
C ALA A 492 0.77 -19.86 -28.01
N HIS A 493 0.31 -20.32 -26.84
CA HIS A 493 0.46 -19.59 -25.57
C HIS A 493 1.94 -19.32 -25.23
N LEU A 494 2.79 -20.32 -25.48
CA LEU A 494 4.23 -20.18 -25.23
C LEU A 494 4.88 -19.22 -26.23
N ALA A 495 4.52 -19.27 -27.49
CA ALA A 495 5.04 -18.36 -28.51
C ALA A 495 4.70 -16.89 -28.20
N GLU A 496 3.45 -16.61 -27.79
CA GLU A 496 3.02 -15.28 -27.35
C GLU A 496 3.83 -14.82 -26.12
N ALA A 497 4.03 -15.69 -25.12
CA ALA A 497 4.80 -15.38 -23.92
C ALA A 497 6.28 -15.03 -24.23
N VAL A 498 6.90 -15.80 -25.12
CA VAL A 498 8.29 -15.54 -25.56
C VAL A 498 8.37 -14.23 -26.37
N GLN A 499 7.42 -13.96 -27.26
CA GLN A 499 7.37 -12.71 -28.02
C GLN A 499 7.28 -11.50 -27.08
N LEU A 500 6.42 -11.55 -26.05
CA LEU A 500 6.24 -10.47 -25.09
C LEU A 500 7.44 -10.29 -24.15
N ARG A 501 8.39 -11.20 -24.13
CA ARG A 501 9.63 -11.06 -23.35
C ARG A 501 10.83 -10.63 -24.22
N THR A 502 10.84 -10.97 -25.49
CA THR A 502 12.01 -10.76 -26.38
C THR A 502 11.82 -9.62 -27.37
N SER A 503 10.66 -8.96 -27.39
CA SER A 503 10.32 -7.93 -28.36
C SER A 503 11.27 -6.72 -28.40
N LEU A 504 12.19 -6.58 -27.43
CA LEU A 504 13.18 -5.52 -27.40
C LEU A 504 14.56 -5.95 -27.91
N ASN A 505 14.77 -7.24 -28.13
CA ASN A 505 16.06 -7.81 -28.59
C ASN A 505 16.07 -8.14 -30.09
N SER A 506 14.98 -7.85 -30.79
CA SER A 506 14.79 -8.10 -32.23
C SER A 506 14.94 -6.83 -33.08
#